data_2c38eb460c07e1daeafc0aa30dd2d986
#
_entry.id   2c38eb460c07e1daeafc0aa30dd2d986
#
_cell.length_a   1.000
_cell.length_b   1.000
_cell.length_c   1.000
_cell.angle_alpha   90.00
_cell.angle_beta   90.00
_cell.angle_gamma   90.00
#
_symmetry.space_group_name_H-M   'P 1'
#
loop_
_entity.id
_entity.type
_entity.pdbx_description
1 polymer ?
#
loop_
_entity_poly.entity_id
_entity_poly.type
_entity_poly.pdbx_seq_one_letter_code
_entity_poly.pdbx_strand_id
1 'polypeptide(L)'
;MPLSWTSINGLFLSLALLSAILALVWQYKRVNQFSLWIIILAGFTLRIIPAQDAFLHEWDERFHALVAKNMGKNLLAPSLYQHPVIDYNYQNWTANHIWLHKQPLALWIMHFSLQCFGLNALAVRLPSVILSVCCIWFTFLICKLLFKDQKTAVLAAFLQAINGFLIENAVGRIPTDHVDAQFLFFTELSVLLICLYAKQAKFWLLMGIGIALGLSILTKWLTGLFVLPLFGLLLWRSQALGKLVFSGALIGMVATLLALPWQLYILKHFPQEALWEYNYNSRHLYEAIEGHDGEWYYHLLKARMIWNELVYLPFLWLLYEAWRSKNRAHYFLLAWILIPYLFFSMVPTKMTGYIIICAPAVFIAMALFIQKMVSYSPNWGKVLAVLMLGLSIRYCIERIKPFEVDPTQQDKLEL
;
A
#
# COMPACT_ATOMS: atom_id res chain seq x y z
N MET A 1 -3.93 20.71 -19.11
CA MET A 1 -2.87 21.70 -18.82
C MET A 1 -1.79 21.00 -18.03
N PRO A 2 -0.51 21.08 -18.39
CA PRO A 2 0.54 20.47 -17.60
C PRO A 2 0.56 21.07 -16.20
N LEU A 3 0.72 20.23 -15.21
CA LEU A 3 0.87 20.61 -13.78
C LEU A 3 2.23 21.30 -13.60
N SER A 4 2.32 22.60 -13.88
CA SER A 4 3.51 23.36 -13.48
C SER A 4 3.38 23.79 -12.01
N TRP A 5 4.49 23.89 -11.27
CA TRP A 5 4.49 24.41 -9.89
C TRP A 5 4.01 25.88 -9.82
N THR A 6 4.03 26.59 -10.94
CA THR A 6 3.48 27.95 -11.11
C THR A 6 1.99 27.94 -11.41
N SER A 7 1.37 26.77 -11.64
CA SER A 7 -0.07 26.62 -11.86
C SER A 7 -0.84 26.63 -10.53
N ILE A 8 -2.15 26.84 -10.61
CA ILE A 8 -3.09 26.74 -9.47
C ILE A 8 -2.91 25.38 -8.75
N ASN A 9 -2.69 24.29 -9.47
CA ASN A 9 -2.45 22.96 -8.91
C ASN A 9 -1.14 22.89 -8.11
N GLY A 10 -0.07 23.50 -8.62
CA GLY A 10 1.20 23.64 -7.89
C GLY A 10 1.06 24.41 -6.59
N LEU A 11 0.24 25.49 -6.61
CA LEU A 11 -0.08 26.25 -5.40
C LEU A 11 -0.81 25.37 -4.36
N PHE A 12 -1.84 24.63 -4.75
CA PHE A 12 -2.56 23.74 -3.83
C PHE A 12 -1.66 22.63 -3.26
N LEU A 13 -0.78 22.03 -4.07
CA LEU A 13 0.19 21.04 -3.59
C LEU A 13 1.17 21.64 -2.58
N SER A 14 1.66 22.86 -2.86
CA SER A 14 2.56 23.57 -1.95
C SER A 14 1.89 23.93 -0.63
N LEU A 15 0.65 24.43 -0.68
CA LEU A 15 -0.16 24.74 0.50
C LEU A 15 -0.49 23.48 1.32
N ALA A 16 -0.81 22.37 0.66
CA ALA A 16 -1.05 21.10 1.34
C ALA A 16 0.21 20.63 2.10
N LEU A 17 1.37 20.63 1.44
CA LEU A 17 2.62 20.22 2.06
C LEU A 17 3.00 21.16 3.22
N LEU A 18 2.89 22.46 3.03
CA LEU A 18 3.15 23.46 4.07
C LEU A 18 2.20 23.27 5.26
N SER A 19 0.90 23.07 5.02
CA SER A 19 -0.09 22.83 6.08
C SER A 19 0.22 21.58 6.89
N ALA A 20 0.66 20.49 6.25
CA ALA A 20 1.08 19.27 6.94
C ALA A 20 2.31 19.50 7.83
N ILE A 21 3.31 20.27 7.34
CA ILE A 21 4.51 20.63 8.10
C ILE A 21 4.12 21.50 9.31
N LEU A 22 3.29 22.52 9.11
CA LEU A 22 2.83 23.39 10.18
C LEU A 22 2.01 22.61 11.23
N ALA A 23 1.16 21.68 10.80
CA ALA A 23 0.41 20.81 11.70
C ALA A 23 1.34 19.91 12.53
N LEU A 24 2.41 19.38 11.93
CA LEU A 24 3.40 18.61 12.66
C LEU A 24 4.14 19.47 13.70
N VAL A 25 4.59 20.67 13.32
CA VAL A 25 5.24 21.62 14.25
C VAL A 25 4.29 22.00 15.40
N TRP A 26 3.04 22.25 15.09
CA TRP A 26 2.03 22.56 16.10
C TRP A 26 1.80 21.42 17.08
N GLN A 27 1.75 20.18 16.60
CA GLN A 27 1.65 18.98 17.44
C GLN A 27 2.79 18.85 18.46
N TYR A 28 4.00 19.31 18.09
CA TYR A 28 5.13 19.32 19.03
C TYR A 28 5.01 20.38 20.13
N LYS A 29 4.39 21.52 19.82
CA LYS A 29 4.16 22.60 20.80
C LYS A 29 2.96 22.31 21.69
N ARG A 30 1.88 21.79 21.13
CA ARG A 30 0.62 21.46 21.83
C ARG A 30 0.05 20.18 21.27
N VAL A 31 -0.08 19.12 22.09
CA VAL A 31 -0.73 17.86 21.68
C VAL A 31 -2.19 18.16 21.32
N ASN A 32 -2.53 18.03 20.03
CA ASN A 32 -3.84 18.38 19.51
C ASN A 32 -4.28 17.36 18.45
N GLN A 33 -5.58 17.00 18.49
CA GLN A 33 -6.17 16.09 17.48
C GLN A 33 -6.34 16.77 16.11
N PHE A 34 -6.47 18.09 16.06
CA PHE A 34 -6.58 18.84 14.80
C PHE A 34 -5.38 18.64 13.87
N SER A 35 -4.18 18.50 14.42
CA SER A 35 -2.96 18.25 13.62
C SER A 35 -3.08 17.01 12.74
N LEU A 36 -3.70 15.93 13.24
CA LEU A 36 -3.93 14.72 12.46
C LEU A 36 -4.87 14.97 11.28
N TRP A 37 -5.98 15.69 11.51
CA TRP A 37 -6.96 15.95 10.44
C TRP A 37 -6.39 16.85 9.35
N ILE A 38 -5.56 17.84 9.72
CA ILE A 38 -4.84 18.67 8.74
C ILE A 38 -3.86 17.81 7.91
N ILE A 39 -3.15 16.87 8.54
CA ILE A 39 -2.23 15.95 7.85
C ILE A 39 -3.01 15.01 6.91
N ILE A 40 -4.16 14.49 7.33
CA ILE A 40 -5.02 13.65 6.48
C ILE A 40 -5.54 14.44 5.28
N LEU A 41 -6.02 15.67 5.50
CA LEU A 41 -6.49 16.55 4.42
C LEU A 41 -5.37 16.90 3.45
N ALA A 42 -4.19 17.21 3.97
CA ALA A 42 -3.01 17.45 3.14
C ALA A 42 -2.64 16.19 2.33
N GLY A 43 -2.63 15.02 2.97
CA GLY A 43 -2.40 13.74 2.31
C GLY A 43 -3.42 13.42 1.20
N PHE A 44 -4.68 13.79 1.40
CA PHE A 44 -5.71 13.71 0.36
C PHE A 44 -5.40 14.66 -0.80
N THR A 45 -5.07 15.93 -0.51
CA THR A 45 -4.74 16.93 -1.54
C THR A 45 -3.53 16.52 -2.36
N LEU A 46 -2.47 15.98 -1.71
CA LEU A 46 -1.25 15.48 -2.36
C LEU A 46 -1.50 14.27 -3.28
N ARG A 47 -2.64 13.60 -3.16
CA ARG A 47 -3.04 12.48 -4.03
C ARG A 47 -4.08 12.88 -5.06
N ILE A 48 -5.11 13.62 -4.68
CA ILE A 48 -6.22 13.92 -5.58
C ILE A 48 -5.80 14.84 -6.74
N ILE A 49 -4.85 15.76 -6.51
CA ILE A 49 -4.37 16.64 -7.56
C ILE A 49 -3.59 15.89 -8.64
N PRO A 50 -2.54 15.10 -8.30
CA PRO A 50 -1.86 14.29 -9.31
C PRO A 50 -2.75 13.23 -9.97
N ALA A 51 -3.80 12.76 -9.28
CA ALA A 51 -4.76 11.80 -9.83
C ALA A 51 -5.61 12.38 -10.99
N GLN A 52 -5.65 13.70 -11.14
CA GLN A 52 -6.38 14.37 -12.23
C GLN A 52 -5.64 14.35 -13.58
N ASP A 53 -4.45 13.74 -13.65
CA ASP A 53 -3.75 13.53 -14.91
C ASP A 53 -4.68 12.78 -15.88
N ALA A 54 -4.90 13.36 -17.08
CA ALA A 54 -5.81 12.79 -18.07
C ALA A 54 -5.31 11.49 -18.71
N PHE A 55 -4.00 11.26 -18.64
CA PHE A 55 -3.38 10.07 -19.23
C PHE A 55 -3.29 8.93 -18.22
N LEU A 56 -3.81 7.77 -18.62
CA LEU A 56 -3.55 6.54 -17.92
C LEU A 56 -2.12 6.09 -18.19
N HIS A 57 -1.43 5.65 -17.13
CA HIS A 57 -0.10 5.07 -17.23
C HIS A 57 -0.11 3.87 -18.19
N GLU A 58 0.94 3.72 -18.96
CA GLU A 58 1.13 2.54 -19.82
C GLU A 58 1.16 1.26 -19.00
N TRP A 59 0.84 0.13 -19.60
CA TRP A 59 0.75 -1.17 -18.95
C TRP A 59 -0.42 -1.30 -17.95
N ASP A 60 -0.14 -1.59 -16.69
CA ASP A 60 -1.11 -2.06 -15.70
C ASP A 60 -2.34 -1.15 -15.57
N GLU A 61 -2.17 0.16 -15.46
CA GLU A 61 -3.31 1.07 -15.29
C GLU A 61 -4.27 1.04 -16.49
N ARG A 62 -3.74 1.00 -17.72
CA ARG A 62 -4.57 0.91 -18.92
C ARG A 62 -5.31 -0.42 -19.01
N PHE A 63 -4.64 -1.54 -18.72
CA PHE A 63 -5.27 -2.86 -18.69
C PHE A 63 -6.35 -2.93 -17.61
N HIS A 64 -6.05 -2.49 -16.40
CA HIS A 64 -7.02 -2.49 -15.31
C HIS A 64 -8.24 -1.60 -15.63
N ALA A 65 -8.02 -0.40 -16.14
CA ALA A 65 -9.10 0.51 -16.51
C ALA A 65 -9.99 -0.08 -17.63
N LEU A 66 -9.38 -0.70 -18.66
CA LEU A 66 -10.10 -1.33 -19.75
C LEU A 66 -10.93 -2.53 -19.27
N VAL A 67 -10.33 -3.41 -18.46
CA VAL A 67 -11.03 -4.56 -17.88
C VAL A 67 -12.16 -4.08 -16.98
N ALA A 68 -11.89 -3.13 -16.06
CA ALA A 68 -12.90 -2.59 -15.17
C ALA A 68 -14.07 -1.93 -15.94
N LYS A 69 -13.80 -1.21 -17.02
CA LYS A 69 -14.83 -0.68 -17.93
C LYS A 69 -15.69 -1.81 -18.53
N ASN A 70 -15.03 -2.86 -19.02
CA ASN A 70 -15.70 -3.97 -19.72
C ASN A 70 -16.52 -4.85 -18.77
N MET A 71 -16.20 -4.88 -17.47
CA MET A 71 -16.99 -5.58 -16.45
C MET A 71 -18.44 -5.08 -16.33
N GLY A 72 -18.76 -3.92 -16.90
CA GLY A 72 -20.14 -3.44 -16.99
C GLY A 72 -21.10 -4.39 -17.72
N LYS A 73 -20.61 -5.30 -18.57
CA LYS A 73 -21.41 -6.34 -19.19
C LYS A 73 -21.58 -7.59 -18.30
N ASN A 74 -20.52 -7.98 -17.62
CA ASN A 74 -20.52 -9.12 -16.69
C ASN A 74 -19.41 -8.95 -15.64
N LEU A 75 -19.79 -8.70 -14.40
CA LEU A 75 -18.87 -8.51 -13.27
C LEU A 75 -18.00 -9.75 -12.97
N LEU A 76 -18.45 -10.93 -13.35
CA LEU A 76 -17.76 -12.19 -13.10
C LEU A 76 -16.89 -12.66 -14.27
N ALA A 77 -16.91 -11.94 -15.39
CA ALA A 77 -16.06 -12.20 -16.56
C ALA A 77 -15.18 -11.01 -16.88
N PRO A 78 -14.01 -10.87 -16.22
CA PRO A 78 -13.05 -9.81 -16.54
C PRO A 78 -12.61 -9.94 -18.00
N SER A 79 -13.02 -9.03 -18.86
CA SER A 79 -12.75 -9.09 -20.29
C SER A 79 -11.88 -7.91 -20.72
N LEU A 80 -10.78 -8.21 -21.41
CA LEU A 80 -9.91 -7.18 -21.95
C LEU A 80 -10.57 -6.50 -23.17
N TYR A 81 -11.24 -7.26 -24.02
CA TYR A 81 -11.89 -6.76 -25.24
C TYR A 81 -13.37 -7.09 -25.29
N GLN A 82 -14.20 -6.11 -25.67
CA GLN A 82 -15.62 -6.34 -25.93
C GLN A 82 -15.88 -6.89 -27.36
N HIS A 83 -15.08 -6.42 -28.32
CA HIS A 83 -15.11 -6.81 -29.72
C HIS A 83 -13.67 -7.06 -30.18
N PRO A 84 -13.11 -8.22 -29.83
CA PRO A 84 -11.71 -8.52 -30.13
C PRO A 84 -11.50 -8.64 -31.65
N VAL A 85 -10.46 -7.94 -32.15
CA VAL A 85 -9.95 -8.08 -33.52
C VAL A 85 -8.65 -8.90 -33.56
N ILE A 86 -8.05 -9.16 -32.40
CA ILE A 86 -6.85 -9.98 -32.26
C ILE A 86 -7.29 -11.40 -31.97
N ASP A 87 -6.63 -12.37 -32.59
CA ASP A 87 -6.87 -13.79 -32.34
C ASP A 87 -6.66 -14.15 -30.88
N TYR A 88 -7.56 -14.96 -30.36
CA TYR A 88 -7.52 -15.35 -28.97
C TYR A 88 -6.29 -16.19 -28.62
N ASN A 89 -5.53 -15.74 -27.63
CA ASN A 89 -4.45 -16.50 -27.05
C ASN A 89 -4.41 -16.28 -25.52
N TYR A 90 -4.86 -17.27 -24.75
CA TYR A 90 -4.89 -17.19 -23.29
C TYR A 90 -3.49 -17.13 -22.63
N GLN A 91 -2.42 -17.42 -23.38
CA GLN A 91 -1.04 -17.36 -22.90
C GLN A 91 -0.38 -15.98 -23.13
N ASN A 92 -1.10 -15.05 -23.73
CA ASN A 92 -0.60 -13.70 -24.00
C ASN A 92 -1.55 -12.65 -23.43
N TRP A 93 -1.07 -11.83 -22.52
CA TRP A 93 -1.89 -10.81 -21.84
C TRP A 93 -2.60 -9.84 -22.78
N THR A 94 -1.98 -9.48 -23.88
CA THR A 94 -2.56 -8.54 -24.85
C THR A 94 -3.55 -9.20 -25.80
N ALA A 95 -3.47 -10.52 -25.97
CA ALA A 95 -4.35 -11.30 -26.84
C ALA A 95 -5.36 -12.15 -26.05
N ASN A 96 -5.31 -12.12 -24.73
CA ASN A 96 -6.23 -12.84 -23.86
C ASN A 96 -7.55 -12.04 -23.71
N HIS A 97 -8.66 -12.59 -24.17
CA HIS A 97 -9.96 -11.95 -24.07
C HIS A 97 -10.54 -12.02 -22.65
N ILE A 98 -10.29 -13.10 -21.90
CA ILE A 98 -10.62 -13.25 -20.49
C ILE A 98 -9.37 -12.97 -19.66
N TRP A 99 -9.37 -11.87 -18.95
CA TRP A 99 -8.17 -11.34 -18.31
C TRP A 99 -8.18 -11.60 -16.79
N LEU A 100 -7.57 -12.71 -16.37
CA LEU A 100 -7.50 -13.15 -14.98
C LEU A 100 -6.16 -12.82 -14.30
N HIS A 101 -5.34 -11.99 -14.93
CA HIS A 101 -4.00 -11.66 -14.46
C HIS A 101 -3.96 -11.01 -13.07
N LYS A 102 -5.01 -10.31 -12.68
CA LYS A 102 -5.17 -9.76 -11.32
C LYS A 102 -6.41 -10.35 -10.64
N GLN A 103 -6.38 -10.35 -9.31
CA GLN A 103 -7.53 -10.74 -8.51
C GLN A 103 -8.68 -9.71 -8.66
N PRO A 104 -9.94 -10.10 -8.46
CA PRO A 104 -11.08 -9.33 -8.95
C PRO A 104 -11.40 -8.07 -8.16
N LEU A 105 -11.05 -8.00 -6.86
CA LEU A 105 -11.57 -6.98 -5.98
C LEU A 105 -11.16 -5.56 -6.41
N ALA A 106 -9.91 -5.38 -6.80
CA ALA A 106 -9.43 -4.08 -7.27
C ALA A 106 -10.17 -3.62 -8.53
N LEU A 107 -10.42 -4.56 -9.45
CA LEU A 107 -11.16 -4.30 -10.69
C LEU A 107 -12.64 -4.00 -10.41
N TRP A 108 -13.28 -4.73 -9.49
CA TRP A 108 -14.66 -4.44 -9.07
C TRP A 108 -14.79 -3.05 -8.45
N ILE A 109 -13.90 -2.69 -7.53
CA ILE A 109 -13.91 -1.37 -6.89
C ILE A 109 -13.71 -0.26 -7.93
N MET A 110 -12.80 -0.47 -8.88
CA MET A 110 -12.55 0.46 -10.00
C MET A 110 -13.77 0.55 -10.91
N HIS A 111 -14.39 -0.59 -11.25
CA HIS A 111 -15.62 -0.62 -12.04
C HIS A 111 -16.75 0.19 -11.39
N PHE A 112 -17.01 -0.02 -10.09
CA PHE A 112 -18.02 0.76 -9.36
C PHE A 112 -17.72 2.26 -9.37
N SER A 113 -16.45 2.65 -9.25
CA SER A 113 -16.05 4.06 -9.36
C SER A 113 -16.36 4.62 -10.75
N LEU A 114 -16.06 3.86 -11.82
CA LEU A 114 -16.38 4.25 -13.20
C LEU A 114 -17.90 4.38 -13.42
N GLN A 115 -18.72 3.54 -12.80
CA GLN A 115 -20.18 3.65 -12.85
C GLN A 115 -20.70 4.91 -12.14
N CYS A 116 -20.10 5.28 -11.02
CA CYS A 116 -20.54 6.43 -10.23
C CYS A 116 -20.08 7.77 -10.80
N PHE A 117 -18.85 7.83 -11.33
CA PHE A 117 -18.18 9.09 -11.69
C PHE A 117 -17.90 9.22 -13.19
N GLY A 118 -18.31 8.25 -14.00
CA GLY A 118 -18.12 8.24 -15.45
C GLY A 118 -16.77 7.70 -15.88
N LEU A 119 -16.61 7.51 -17.20
CA LEU A 119 -15.42 6.94 -17.83
C LEU A 119 -14.32 8.00 -17.97
N ASN A 120 -13.52 8.17 -16.94
CA ASN A 120 -12.39 9.11 -16.92
C ASN A 120 -11.25 8.61 -16.01
N ALA A 121 -10.04 9.14 -16.18
CA ALA A 121 -8.86 8.74 -15.44
C ALA A 121 -8.99 8.95 -13.91
N LEU A 122 -9.65 10.04 -13.50
CA LEU A 122 -9.87 10.30 -12.08
C LEU A 122 -10.75 9.21 -11.44
N ALA A 123 -11.83 8.79 -12.12
CA ALA A 123 -12.70 7.73 -11.64
C ALA A 123 -11.96 6.38 -11.48
N VAL A 124 -10.98 6.08 -12.35
CA VAL A 124 -10.11 4.91 -12.23
C VAL A 124 -9.27 4.97 -10.93
N ARG A 125 -8.74 6.14 -10.59
CA ARG A 125 -7.78 6.36 -9.48
C ARG A 125 -8.45 6.67 -8.15
N LEU A 126 -9.66 7.18 -8.14
CA LEU A 126 -10.34 7.68 -6.95
C LEU A 126 -10.42 6.64 -5.81
N PRO A 127 -10.73 5.35 -6.05
CA PRO A 127 -10.72 4.35 -4.99
C PRO A 127 -9.35 4.24 -4.30
N SER A 128 -8.27 4.16 -5.05
CA SER A 128 -6.90 4.05 -4.53
C SER A 128 -6.50 5.28 -3.74
N VAL A 129 -6.88 6.47 -4.19
CA VAL A 129 -6.67 7.73 -3.48
C VAL A 129 -7.35 7.69 -2.11
N ILE A 130 -8.66 7.35 -2.07
CA ILE A 130 -9.42 7.30 -0.82
C ILE A 130 -8.83 6.26 0.14
N LEU A 131 -8.56 5.04 -0.33
CA LEU A 131 -8.04 3.96 0.49
C LEU A 131 -6.64 4.27 1.02
N SER A 132 -5.76 4.88 0.19
CA SER A 132 -4.43 5.34 0.62
C SER A 132 -4.48 6.45 1.67
N VAL A 133 -5.50 7.32 1.64
CA VAL A 133 -5.72 8.34 2.69
C VAL A 133 -6.18 7.70 3.99
N CYS A 134 -7.06 6.70 3.94
CA CYS A 134 -7.47 5.93 5.12
C CYS A 134 -6.27 5.26 5.82
N CYS A 135 -5.28 4.79 5.05
CA CYS A 135 -4.05 4.21 5.59
C CYS A 135 -3.27 5.22 6.47
N ILE A 136 -3.30 6.52 6.18
CA ILE A 136 -2.69 7.56 7.03
C ILE A 136 -3.29 7.52 8.44
N TRP A 137 -4.59 7.39 8.51
CA TRP A 137 -5.31 7.28 9.78
C TRP A 137 -5.05 5.94 10.49
N PHE A 138 -4.99 4.84 9.74
CA PHE A 138 -4.68 3.52 10.31
C PHE A 138 -3.28 3.45 10.92
N THR A 139 -2.27 3.98 10.24
CA THR A 139 -0.90 4.09 10.78
C THR A 139 -0.87 4.88 12.10
N PHE A 140 -1.59 6.01 12.16
CA PHE A 140 -1.75 6.74 13.42
C PHE A 140 -2.36 5.86 14.53
N LEU A 141 -3.47 5.17 14.23
CA LEU A 141 -4.16 4.34 15.22
C LEU A 141 -3.30 3.16 15.69
N ILE A 142 -2.64 2.46 14.76
CA ILE A 142 -1.74 1.33 15.06
C ILE A 142 -0.61 1.80 15.98
N CYS A 143 0.07 2.89 15.62
CA CYS A 143 1.13 3.45 16.44
C CYS A 143 0.64 3.82 17.84
N LYS A 144 -0.52 4.48 17.93
CA LYS A 144 -1.13 4.88 19.21
C LYS A 144 -1.55 3.69 20.06
N LEU A 145 -2.04 2.60 19.45
CA LEU A 145 -2.40 1.37 20.15
C LEU A 145 -1.18 0.64 20.70
N LEU A 146 -0.09 0.57 19.94
CA LEU A 146 1.13 -0.14 20.28
C LEU A 146 2.00 0.62 21.30
N PHE A 147 2.16 1.93 21.13
CA PHE A 147 3.14 2.72 21.89
C PHE A 147 2.54 3.79 22.81
N LYS A 148 1.24 4.07 22.70
CA LYS A 148 0.49 5.03 23.54
C LYS A 148 1.02 6.47 23.49
N ASP A 149 1.82 6.81 22.48
CA ASP A 149 2.38 8.14 22.29
C ASP A 149 1.73 8.86 21.10
N GLN A 150 1.07 9.97 21.39
CA GLN A 150 0.35 10.79 20.41
C GLN A 150 1.32 11.48 19.44
N LYS A 151 2.48 11.95 19.93
CA LYS A 151 3.45 12.68 19.08
C LYS A 151 4.06 11.74 18.06
N THR A 152 4.49 10.56 18.47
CA THR A 152 5.01 9.53 17.58
C THR A 152 3.95 9.08 16.58
N ALA A 153 2.70 8.90 17.01
CA ALA A 153 1.62 8.48 16.12
C ALA A 153 1.31 9.52 15.03
N VAL A 154 1.28 10.82 15.38
CA VAL A 154 1.10 11.88 14.38
C VAL A 154 2.29 12.00 13.44
N LEU A 155 3.51 11.81 13.94
CA LEU A 155 4.71 11.81 13.11
C LEU A 155 4.72 10.64 12.11
N ALA A 156 4.31 9.44 12.52
CA ALA A 156 4.19 8.29 11.63
C ALA A 156 3.14 8.54 10.54
N ALA A 157 1.97 9.08 10.90
CA ALA A 157 0.93 9.47 9.96
C ALA A 157 1.41 10.56 8.98
N PHE A 158 2.18 11.54 9.45
CA PHE A 158 2.78 12.55 8.58
C PHE A 158 3.73 11.93 7.55
N LEU A 159 4.64 11.04 7.97
CA LEU A 159 5.56 10.35 7.08
C LEU A 159 4.82 9.53 6.01
N GLN A 160 3.73 8.86 6.37
CA GLN A 160 2.89 8.12 5.41
C GLN A 160 2.13 9.07 4.47
N ALA A 161 1.66 10.21 4.97
CA ALA A 161 0.92 11.19 4.16
C ALA A 161 1.77 11.75 3.02
N ILE A 162 3.05 12.06 3.31
CA ILE A 162 3.99 12.68 2.37
C ILE A 162 4.89 11.68 1.62
N ASN A 163 4.74 10.37 1.84
CA ASN A 163 5.60 9.41 1.15
C ASN A 163 5.28 9.38 -0.35
N GLY A 164 6.26 9.80 -1.17
CA GLY A 164 6.10 9.93 -2.61
C GLY A 164 5.79 8.61 -3.31
N PHE A 165 6.39 7.49 -2.87
CA PHE A 165 6.11 6.16 -3.44
C PHE A 165 4.65 5.73 -3.22
N LEU A 166 4.09 5.95 -2.03
CA LEU A 166 2.67 5.66 -1.77
C LEU A 166 1.73 6.59 -2.53
N ILE A 167 2.14 7.84 -2.77
CA ILE A 167 1.39 8.77 -3.61
C ILE A 167 1.39 8.27 -5.05
N GLU A 168 2.55 7.94 -5.64
CA GLU A 168 2.66 7.43 -7.00
C GLU A 168 1.82 6.17 -7.24
N ASN A 169 1.84 5.21 -6.28
CA ASN A 169 0.98 4.03 -6.34
C ASN A 169 -0.51 4.39 -6.36
N ALA A 170 -0.93 5.32 -5.50
CA ALA A 170 -2.35 5.68 -5.40
C ALA A 170 -2.88 6.42 -6.63
N VAL A 171 -2.01 7.11 -7.37
CA VAL A 171 -2.39 7.93 -8.52
C VAL A 171 -2.00 7.34 -9.88
N GLY A 172 -1.59 6.07 -9.91
CA GLY A 172 -1.27 5.36 -11.15
C GLY A 172 -0.01 5.85 -11.87
N ARG A 173 0.95 6.38 -11.14
CA ARG A 173 2.20 6.92 -11.73
C ARG A 173 3.32 5.90 -11.90
N ILE A 174 3.15 4.71 -11.39
CA ILE A 174 4.12 3.61 -11.51
C ILE A 174 3.40 2.34 -11.95
N PRO A 175 4.11 1.41 -12.62
CA PRO A 175 3.48 0.21 -13.19
C PRO A 175 2.75 -0.68 -12.19
N THR A 176 3.17 -0.70 -10.92
CA THR A 176 2.59 -1.57 -9.87
C THR A 176 1.32 -1.04 -9.21
N ASP A 177 0.89 0.08 -9.55
CA ASP A 177 -0.37 0.81 -9.48
C ASP A 177 -1.35 0.63 -8.29
N HIS A 178 -2.61 0.86 -8.61
CA HIS A 178 -3.79 0.88 -7.73
C HIS A 178 -4.02 -0.39 -6.93
N VAL A 179 -3.67 -1.57 -7.49
CA VAL A 179 -3.82 -2.86 -6.81
C VAL A 179 -2.96 -2.88 -5.56
N ASP A 180 -1.75 -2.32 -5.62
CA ASP A 180 -0.84 -2.24 -4.48
C ASP A 180 -1.36 -1.28 -3.40
N ALA A 181 -1.93 -0.14 -3.79
CA ALA A 181 -2.54 0.80 -2.85
C ALA A 181 -3.74 0.19 -2.12
N GLN A 182 -4.60 -0.54 -2.84
CA GLN A 182 -5.75 -1.24 -2.28
C GLN A 182 -5.32 -2.44 -1.41
N PHE A 183 -4.32 -3.18 -1.83
CA PHE A 183 -3.73 -4.27 -1.05
C PHE A 183 -3.15 -3.75 0.28
N LEU A 184 -2.40 -2.64 0.26
CA LEU A 184 -1.91 -2.00 1.48
C LEU A 184 -3.06 -1.66 2.43
N PHE A 185 -4.16 -1.10 1.92
CA PHE A 185 -5.31 -0.76 2.75
C PHE A 185 -5.89 -1.99 3.48
N PHE A 186 -6.15 -3.09 2.78
CA PHE A 186 -6.75 -4.28 3.41
C PHE A 186 -5.78 -4.99 4.36
N THR A 187 -4.50 -5.01 4.07
CA THR A 187 -3.49 -5.57 4.97
C THR A 187 -3.29 -4.70 6.20
N GLU A 188 -3.24 -3.38 6.05
CA GLU A 188 -3.11 -2.44 7.17
C GLU A 188 -4.37 -2.43 8.05
N LEU A 189 -5.58 -2.53 7.44
CA LEU A 189 -6.82 -2.73 8.17
C LEU A 189 -6.78 -4.01 9.00
N SER A 190 -6.30 -5.12 8.43
CA SER A 190 -6.13 -6.37 9.16
C SER A 190 -5.23 -6.19 10.38
N VAL A 191 -4.10 -5.50 10.23
CA VAL A 191 -3.16 -5.22 11.32
C VAL A 191 -3.78 -4.30 12.38
N LEU A 192 -4.53 -3.28 11.98
CA LEU A 192 -5.28 -2.42 12.90
C LEU A 192 -6.26 -3.24 13.75
N LEU A 193 -7.02 -4.12 13.10
CA LEU A 193 -7.98 -5.00 13.79
C LEU A 193 -7.28 -5.99 14.71
N ILE A 194 -6.08 -6.50 14.35
CA ILE A 194 -5.23 -7.32 15.23
C ILE A 194 -4.82 -6.52 16.49
N CYS A 195 -4.38 -5.28 16.33
CA CYS A 195 -4.02 -4.41 17.46
C CYS A 195 -5.22 -4.13 18.39
N LEU A 196 -6.41 -3.92 17.80
CA LEU A 196 -7.66 -3.76 18.53
C LEU A 196 -8.05 -5.06 19.27
N TYR A 197 -7.92 -6.21 18.60
CA TYR A 197 -8.18 -7.51 19.22
C TYR A 197 -7.23 -7.81 20.37
N ALA A 198 -5.96 -7.48 20.24
CA ALA A 198 -5.00 -7.62 21.33
C ALA A 198 -5.39 -6.82 22.58
N LYS A 199 -6.11 -5.70 22.40
CA LYS A 199 -6.60 -4.84 23.50
C LYS A 199 -7.95 -5.28 24.07
N GLN A 200 -8.89 -5.74 23.22
CA GLN A 200 -10.29 -5.94 23.61
C GLN A 200 -10.76 -7.39 23.58
N ALA A 201 -10.07 -8.28 22.88
CA ALA A 201 -10.36 -9.71 22.68
C ALA A 201 -11.82 -10.03 22.28
N LYS A 202 -12.47 -9.12 21.51
CA LYS A 202 -13.86 -9.29 21.06
C LYS A 202 -13.94 -10.18 19.83
N PHE A 203 -14.90 -11.10 19.80
CA PHE A 203 -15.09 -12.08 18.72
C PHE A 203 -15.29 -11.42 17.35
N TRP A 204 -16.08 -10.35 17.26
CA TRP A 204 -16.31 -9.66 15.99
C TRP A 204 -15.04 -9.07 15.35
N LEU A 205 -14.01 -8.80 16.16
CA LEU A 205 -12.70 -8.38 15.63
C LEU A 205 -11.99 -9.52 14.91
N LEU A 206 -12.12 -10.78 15.38
CA LEU A 206 -11.59 -11.95 14.65
C LEU A 206 -12.28 -12.10 13.29
N MET A 207 -13.61 -11.91 13.25
CA MET A 207 -14.36 -11.91 11.99
C MET A 207 -13.87 -10.79 11.07
N GLY A 208 -13.72 -9.58 11.61
CA GLY A 208 -13.19 -8.44 10.87
C GLY A 208 -11.78 -8.68 10.31
N ILE A 209 -10.87 -9.29 11.09
CA ILE A 209 -9.52 -9.66 10.61
C ILE A 209 -9.62 -10.67 9.45
N GLY A 210 -10.46 -11.71 9.59
CA GLY A 210 -10.67 -12.70 8.54
C GLY A 210 -11.25 -12.09 7.26
N ILE A 211 -12.22 -11.18 7.38
CA ILE A 211 -12.80 -10.45 6.24
C ILE A 211 -11.73 -9.58 5.58
N ALA A 212 -11.00 -8.76 6.33
CA ALA A 212 -9.97 -7.89 5.77
C ALA A 212 -8.83 -8.69 5.11
N LEU A 213 -8.44 -9.83 5.69
CA LEU A 213 -7.50 -10.78 5.10
C LEU A 213 -8.04 -11.37 3.79
N GLY A 214 -9.29 -11.83 3.75
CA GLY A 214 -9.93 -12.35 2.55
C GLY A 214 -10.01 -11.31 1.44
N LEU A 215 -10.32 -10.07 1.77
CA LEU A 215 -10.31 -8.94 0.82
C LEU A 215 -8.90 -8.64 0.32
N SER A 216 -7.86 -8.74 1.16
CA SER A 216 -6.48 -8.58 0.71
C SER A 216 -6.05 -9.69 -0.27
N ILE A 217 -6.49 -10.94 -0.03
CA ILE A 217 -6.27 -12.07 -0.96
C ILE A 217 -6.99 -11.83 -2.29
N LEU A 218 -8.23 -11.35 -2.26
CA LEU A 218 -8.99 -10.96 -3.46
C LEU A 218 -8.42 -9.73 -4.18
N THR A 219 -7.44 -9.04 -3.58
CA THR A 219 -6.74 -7.91 -4.21
C THR A 219 -5.40 -8.34 -4.81
N LYS A 220 -4.54 -9.01 -4.04
CA LYS A 220 -3.17 -9.38 -4.47
C LYS A 220 -2.77 -10.80 -4.07
N TRP A 221 -3.71 -11.76 -4.17
CA TRP A 221 -3.48 -13.19 -3.96
C TRP A 221 -2.89 -13.52 -2.57
N LEU A 222 -2.08 -14.56 -2.46
CA LEU A 222 -1.61 -15.12 -1.18
C LEU A 222 -0.65 -14.19 -0.39
N THR A 223 -0.18 -13.12 -0.97
CA THR A 223 0.67 -12.13 -0.24
C THR A 223 -0.03 -11.53 0.98
N GLY A 224 -1.37 -11.49 1.01
CA GLY A 224 -2.14 -11.10 2.20
C GLY A 224 -1.88 -11.99 3.43
N LEU A 225 -1.44 -13.24 3.24
CA LEU A 225 -1.17 -14.18 4.33
C LEU A 225 -0.05 -13.73 5.28
N PHE A 226 0.80 -12.75 4.89
CA PHE A 226 1.77 -12.13 5.81
C PHE A 226 1.15 -11.54 7.09
N VAL A 227 -0.14 -11.30 7.10
CA VAL A 227 -0.89 -10.85 8.28
C VAL A 227 -0.98 -11.93 9.36
N LEU A 228 -1.03 -13.23 9.00
CA LEU A 228 -1.19 -14.33 9.97
C LEU A 228 -0.01 -14.48 10.95
N PRO A 229 1.25 -14.51 10.51
CA PRO A 229 2.38 -14.52 11.45
C PRO A 229 2.40 -13.29 12.34
N LEU A 230 1.96 -12.11 11.88
CA LEU A 230 1.85 -10.91 12.69
C LEU A 230 0.79 -11.08 13.79
N PHE A 231 -0.36 -11.68 13.49
CA PHE A 231 -1.37 -12.04 14.48
C PHE A 231 -0.78 -12.94 15.57
N GLY A 232 -0.09 -13.99 15.16
CA GLY A 232 0.56 -14.93 16.07
C GLY A 232 1.56 -14.23 16.99
N LEU A 233 2.45 -13.41 16.43
CA LEU A 233 3.51 -12.75 17.18
C LEU A 233 3.00 -11.72 18.19
N LEU A 234 1.99 -10.93 17.85
CA LEU A 234 1.45 -9.92 18.76
C LEU A 234 0.74 -10.56 19.96
N LEU A 235 0.08 -11.70 19.72
CA LEU A 235 -0.70 -12.40 20.76
C LEU A 235 0.08 -13.50 21.47
N TRP A 236 1.27 -13.85 20.99
CA TRP A 236 2.15 -14.83 21.63
C TRP A 236 2.36 -14.49 23.11
N ARG A 237 2.23 -15.47 23.98
CA ARG A 237 2.32 -15.32 25.45
C ARG A 237 1.22 -14.46 26.11
N SER A 238 0.30 -13.84 25.39
CA SER A 238 -0.87 -13.16 25.96
C SER A 238 -2.11 -14.03 25.98
N GLN A 239 -2.11 -15.11 25.19
CA GLN A 239 -3.17 -16.08 25.13
C GLN A 239 -2.61 -17.50 25.21
N ALA A 240 -3.41 -18.45 25.69
CA ALA A 240 -3.06 -19.87 25.64
C ALA A 240 -2.89 -20.31 24.17
N LEU A 241 -1.93 -21.19 23.88
CA LEU A 241 -1.60 -21.64 22.53
C LEU A 241 -2.84 -22.18 21.79
N GLY A 242 -3.67 -23.00 22.44
CA GLY A 242 -4.90 -23.53 21.85
C GLY A 242 -5.87 -22.43 21.39
N LYS A 243 -6.03 -21.38 22.19
CA LYS A 243 -6.86 -20.22 21.83
C LYS A 243 -6.25 -19.44 20.67
N LEU A 244 -4.93 -19.29 20.64
CA LEU A 244 -4.23 -18.60 19.55
C LEU A 244 -4.39 -19.35 18.24
N VAL A 245 -4.19 -20.67 18.25
CA VAL A 245 -4.37 -21.55 17.09
C VAL A 245 -5.82 -21.53 16.62
N PHE A 246 -6.79 -21.67 17.52
CA PHE A 246 -8.21 -21.59 17.18
C PHE A 246 -8.59 -20.26 16.54
N SER A 247 -8.13 -19.14 17.12
CA SER A 247 -8.39 -17.82 16.57
C SER A 247 -7.75 -17.63 15.20
N GLY A 248 -6.52 -18.11 15.01
CA GLY A 248 -5.84 -18.08 13.71
C GLY A 248 -6.56 -18.94 12.65
N ALA A 249 -7.00 -20.14 13.02
CA ALA A 249 -7.78 -21.01 12.16
C ALA A 249 -9.12 -20.38 11.76
N LEU A 250 -9.80 -19.73 12.70
CA LEU A 250 -11.04 -19.00 12.44
C LEU A 250 -10.84 -17.84 11.46
N ILE A 251 -9.77 -17.04 11.65
CA ILE A 251 -9.39 -15.97 10.71
C ILE A 251 -9.15 -16.56 9.32
N GLY A 252 -8.36 -17.64 9.23
CA GLY A 252 -8.08 -18.32 7.98
C GLY A 252 -9.34 -18.88 7.31
N MET A 253 -10.24 -19.48 8.09
CA MET A 253 -11.53 -20.00 7.59
C MET A 253 -12.39 -18.88 6.99
N VAL A 254 -12.53 -17.74 7.70
CA VAL A 254 -13.32 -16.61 7.20
C VAL A 254 -12.69 -16.04 5.91
N ALA A 255 -11.37 -15.89 5.87
CA ALA A 255 -10.68 -15.42 4.69
C ALA A 255 -10.84 -16.37 3.50
N THR A 256 -10.78 -17.68 3.74
CA THR A 256 -11.00 -18.73 2.72
C THR A 256 -12.42 -18.69 2.21
N LEU A 257 -13.43 -18.62 3.08
CA LEU A 257 -14.84 -18.54 2.68
C LEU A 257 -15.13 -17.33 1.80
N LEU A 258 -14.38 -16.23 1.97
CA LEU A 258 -14.52 -15.05 1.14
C LEU A 258 -13.77 -15.14 -0.20
N ALA A 259 -12.57 -15.69 -0.19
CA ALA A 259 -11.70 -15.72 -1.38
C ALA A 259 -11.93 -16.96 -2.29
N LEU A 260 -12.23 -18.11 -1.70
CA LEU A 260 -12.37 -19.37 -2.41
C LEU A 260 -13.51 -19.38 -3.47
N PRO A 261 -14.68 -18.77 -3.24
CA PRO A 261 -15.76 -18.79 -4.25
C PRO A 261 -15.31 -18.23 -5.60
N TRP A 262 -14.51 -17.17 -5.61
CA TRP A 262 -13.93 -16.62 -6.84
C TRP A 262 -13.01 -17.62 -7.53
N GLN A 263 -12.14 -18.29 -6.80
CA GLN A 263 -11.19 -19.25 -7.36
C GLN A 263 -11.94 -20.45 -7.98
N LEU A 264 -12.95 -20.96 -7.28
CA LEU A 264 -13.78 -22.05 -7.80
C LEU A 264 -14.58 -21.61 -9.03
N TYR A 265 -15.07 -20.38 -9.04
CA TYR A 265 -15.81 -19.83 -10.18
C TYR A 265 -14.93 -19.75 -11.43
N ILE A 266 -13.73 -19.17 -11.36
CA ILE A 266 -12.84 -19.06 -12.52
C ILE A 266 -12.34 -20.41 -13.01
N LEU A 267 -12.04 -21.37 -12.12
CA LEU A 267 -11.67 -22.73 -12.49
C LEU A 267 -12.79 -23.47 -13.22
N LYS A 268 -14.06 -23.17 -12.88
CA LYS A 268 -15.21 -23.77 -13.54
C LYS A 268 -15.52 -23.15 -14.89
N HIS A 269 -15.43 -21.82 -15.02
CA HIS A 269 -15.91 -21.10 -16.20
C HIS A 269 -14.78 -20.72 -17.19
N PHE A 270 -13.54 -20.59 -16.69
CA PHE A 270 -12.36 -20.18 -17.46
C PHE A 270 -11.15 -21.07 -17.10
N PRO A 271 -11.26 -22.41 -17.23
CA PRO A 271 -10.24 -23.33 -16.71
C PRO A 271 -8.87 -23.15 -17.37
N GLN A 272 -8.81 -22.86 -18.66
CA GLN A 272 -7.54 -22.68 -19.37
C GLN A 272 -6.80 -21.44 -18.89
N GLU A 273 -7.48 -20.32 -18.86
CA GLU A 273 -6.95 -19.03 -18.40
C GLU A 273 -6.56 -19.09 -16.92
N ALA A 274 -7.42 -19.66 -16.07
CA ALA A 274 -7.14 -19.76 -14.63
C ALA A 274 -5.93 -20.65 -14.33
N LEU A 275 -5.80 -21.83 -14.97
CA LEU A 275 -4.65 -22.71 -14.80
C LEU A 275 -3.36 -22.09 -15.32
N TRP A 276 -3.45 -21.38 -16.45
CA TRP A 276 -2.27 -20.68 -16.98
C TRP A 276 -1.81 -19.57 -16.02
N GLU A 277 -2.73 -18.75 -15.50
CA GLU A 277 -2.41 -17.68 -14.54
C GLU A 277 -1.85 -18.24 -13.22
N TYR A 278 -2.35 -19.35 -12.71
CA TYR A 278 -1.77 -19.98 -11.52
C TYR A 278 -0.34 -20.44 -11.77
N ASN A 279 -0.08 -21.07 -12.91
CA ASN A 279 1.28 -21.48 -13.29
C ASN A 279 2.18 -20.26 -13.47
N TYR A 280 1.69 -19.25 -14.19
CA TYR A 280 2.45 -18.03 -14.45
C TYR A 280 2.80 -17.30 -13.15
N ASN A 281 1.82 -17.07 -12.27
CA ASN A 281 2.06 -16.42 -10.98
C ASN A 281 2.98 -17.24 -10.06
N SER A 282 2.93 -18.58 -10.12
CA SER A 282 3.82 -19.43 -9.33
C SER A 282 5.28 -19.31 -9.77
N ARG A 283 5.55 -19.06 -11.05
CA ARG A 283 6.90 -18.87 -11.59
C ARG A 283 7.64 -17.72 -10.94
N HIS A 284 6.95 -16.68 -10.49
CA HIS A 284 7.58 -15.59 -9.73
C HIS A 284 8.37 -16.07 -8.51
N LEU A 285 8.02 -17.23 -7.93
CA LEU A 285 8.70 -17.77 -6.75
C LEU A 285 10.04 -18.43 -7.05
N TYR A 286 10.28 -18.88 -8.30
CA TYR A 286 11.47 -19.65 -8.67
C TYR A 286 12.14 -19.20 -9.98
N GLU A 287 11.53 -18.26 -10.71
CA GLU A 287 12.08 -17.67 -11.93
C GLU A 287 12.02 -16.15 -11.87
N ALA A 288 12.97 -15.47 -12.50
CA ALA A 288 12.85 -14.04 -12.79
C ALA A 288 12.01 -13.87 -14.06
N ILE A 289 10.84 -13.23 -13.95
CA ILE A 289 9.93 -13.03 -15.09
C ILE A 289 9.90 -11.55 -15.47
N GLU A 290 9.58 -11.28 -16.74
CA GLU A 290 9.34 -9.92 -17.26
C GLU A 290 10.55 -8.98 -17.12
N GLY A 291 11.76 -9.52 -17.06
CA GLY A 291 12.96 -8.71 -16.83
C GLY A 291 13.09 -8.14 -15.40
N HIS A 292 12.29 -8.65 -14.47
CA HIS A 292 12.34 -8.25 -13.06
C HIS A 292 13.31 -9.14 -12.26
N ASP A 293 14.54 -9.27 -12.72
CA ASP A 293 15.61 -9.90 -11.98
C ASP A 293 16.30 -8.95 -11.01
N GLY A 294 17.11 -9.49 -10.13
CA GLY A 294 17.93 -8.70 -9.22
C GLY A 294 18.54 -9.52 -8.09
N GLU A 295 19.57 -8.95 -7.50
CA GLU A 295 20.28 -9.54 -6.38
C GLU A 295 19.40 -9.70 -5.13
N TRP A 296 19.78 -10.63 -4.25
CA TRP A 296 19.03 -10.87 -2.99
C TRP A 296 18.85 -9.62 -2.13
N TYR A 297 19.75 -8.65 -2.21
CA TYR A 297 19.68 -7.37 -1.47
C TYR A 297 18.93 -6.26 -2.22
N TYR A 298 18.27 -6.55 -3.35
CA TYR A 298 17.53 -5.58 -4.17
C TYR A 298 16.59 -4.69 -3.33
N HIS A 299 15.74 -5.29 -2.50
CA HIS A 299 14.78 -4.54 -1.67
C HIS A 299 15.47 -3.68 -0.61
N LEU A 300 16.63 -4.11 -0.09
CA LEU A 300 17.43 -3.30 0.82
C LEU A 300 17.99 -2.08 0.10
N LEU A 301 18.53 -2.22 -1.11
CA LEU A 301 19.01 -1.08 -1.90
C LEU A 301 17.88 -0.11 -2.25
N LYS A 302 16.70 -0.63 -2.62
CA LYS A 302 15.54 0.20 -2.97
C LYS A 302 14.91 0.89 -1.76
N ALA A 303 15.10 0.38 -0.54
CA ALA A 303 14.52 0.95 0.68
C ALA A 303 14.82 2.44 0.85
N ARG A 304 16.04 2.89 0.53
CA ARG A 304 16.43 4.31 0.60
C ARG A 304 15.61 5.20 -0.35
N MET A 305 15.23 4.68 -1.52
CA MET A 305 14.49 5.40 -2.55
C MET A 305 12.98 5.39 -2.29
N ILE A 306 12.49 4.40 -1.56
CA ILE A 306 11.07 4.19 -1.28
C ILE A 306 10.67 4.90 0.00
N TRP A 307 11.48 4.76 1.06
CA TRP A 307 11.13 5.24 2.37
C TRP A 307 11.85 6.53 2.74
N ASN A 308 13.17 6.52 2.70
CA ASN A 308 14.06 7.65 3.02
C ASN A 308 15.53 7.19 2.89
N GLU A 309 16.44 8.05 2.46
CA GLU A 309 17.87 7.69 2.37
C GLU A 309 18.47 7.24 3.71
N LEU A 310 18.00 7.76 4.82
CA LEU A 310 18.46 7.42 6.16
C LEU A 310 17.66 6.28 6.84
N VAL A 311 16.79 5.57 6.11
CA VAL A 311 15.90 4.53 6.66
C VAL A 311 16.65 3.38 7.35
N TYR A 312 17.90 3.15 7.00
CA TYR A 312 18.71 2.11 7.63
C TYR A 312 19.00 2.39 9.11
N LEU A 313 19.07 3.67 9.51
CA LEU A 313 19.27 4.05 10.91
C LEU A 313 18.08 3.61 11.80
N PRO A 314 16.82 3.92 11.47
CA PRO A 314 15.65 3.35 12.17
C PRO A 314 15.61 1.83 12.15
N PHE A 315 16.01 1.16 11.05
CA PHE A 315 16.02 -0.31 10.98
C PHE A 315 17.01 -0.92 11.96
N LEU A 316 18.25 -0.44 11.97
CA LEU A 316 19.28 -0.90 12.90
C LEU A 316 18.92 -0.57 14.37
N TRP A 317 18.36 0.63 14.58
CA TRP A 317 17.89 1.01 15.91
C TRP A 317 16.72 0.12 16.38
N LEU A 318 15.78 -0.22 15.51
CA LEU A 318 14.64 -1.09 15.85
C LEU A 318 15.12 -2.50 16.23
N LEU A 319 16.10 -3.04 15.51
CA LEU A 319 16.76 -4.30 15.86
C LEU A 319 17.37 -4.24 17.27
N TYR A 320 18.15 -3.21 17.54
CA TYR A 320 18.77 -2.99 18.85
C TYR A 320 17.73 -2.80 19.96
N GLU A 321 16.71 -1.95 19.73
CA GLU A 321 15.69 -1.64 20.72
C GLU A 321 14.77 -2.85 21.01
N ALA A 322 14.44 -3.65 19.99
CA ALA A 322 13.71 -4.90 20.17
C ALA A 322 14.48 -5.88 21.06
N TRP A 323 15.78 -6.05 20.79
CA TRP A 323 16.65 -6.92 21.59
C TRP A 323 16.80 -6.41 23.02
N ARG A 324 17.02 -5.10 23.22
CA ARG A 324 17.25 -4.47 24.51
C ARG A 324 16.00 -4.42 25.39
N SER A 325 14.88 -3.93 24.82
CA SER A 325 13.66 -3.66 25.61
C SER A 325 12.82 -4.91 25.83
N LYS A 326 13.01 -5.95 25.01
CA LYS A 326 12.16 -7.17 24.95
C LYS A 326 10.65 -6.85 24.84
N ASN A 327 10.32 -5.66 24.31
CA ASN A 327 8.95 -5.20 24.17
C ASN A 327 8.32 -5.86 22.94
N ARG A 328 7.13 -6.45 23.10
CA ARG A 328 6.39 -7.12 22.04
C ARG A 328 6.05 -6.20 20.87
N ALA A 329 5.78 -4.93 21.13
CA ALA A 329 5.47 -3.98 20.07
C ALA A 329 6.68 -3.75 19.15
N HIS A 330 7.91 -3.71 19.67
CA HIS A 330 9.12 -3.62 18.85
C HIS A 330 9.36 -4.90 18.04
N TYR A 331 9.19 -6.09 18.66
CA TYR A 331 9.27 -7.36 17.93
C TYR A 331 8.20 -7.46 16.81
N PHE A 332 6.99 -6.98 17.09
CA PHE A 332 5.92 -6.95 16.13
C PHE A 332 6.25 -6.07 14.91
N LEU A 333 6.73 -4.83 15.14
CA LEU A 333 7.17 -3.94 14.06
C LEU A 333 8.34 -4.53 13.28
N LEU A 334 9.32 -5.09 14.00
CA LEU A 334 10.47 -5.73 13.38
C LEU A 334 10.06 -6.89 12.48
N ALA A 335 9.16 -7.75 12.95
CA ALA A 335 8.64 -8.86 12.16
C ALA A 335 7.82 -8.38 10.96
N TRP A 336 7.02 -7.32 11.11
CA TRP A 336 6.25 -6.74 10.00
C TRP A 336 7.15 -6.20 8.88
N ILE A 337 8.35 -5.73 9.22
CA ILE A 337 9.36 -5.33 8.23
C ILE A 337 10.11 -6.57 7.72
N LEU A 338 10.67 -7.38 8.61
CA LEU A 338 11.62 -8.44 8.24
C LEU A 338 10.97 -9.58 7.45
N ILE A 339 9.74 -10.01 7.79
CA ILE A 339 9.11 -11.16 7.13
C ILE A 339 8.94 -10.90 5.63
N PRO A 340 8.32 -9.78 5.16
CA PRO A 340 8.25 -9.51 3.73
C PRO A 340 9.63 -9.27 3.09
N TYR A 341 10.53 -8.52 3.76
CA TYR A 341 11.87 -8.27 3.21
C TYR A 341 12.65 -9.56 2.99
N LEU A 342 12.67 -10.47 3.96
CA LEU A 342 13.35 -11.77 3.83
C LEU A 342 12.72 -12.63 2.74
N PHE A 343 11.39 -12.73 2.73
CA PHE A 343 10.68 -13.52 1.72
C PHE A 343 10.98 -13.02 0.31
N PHE A 344 10.77 -11.74 0.03
CA PHE A 344 10.99 -11.19 -1.31
C PHE A 344 12.46 -11.04 -1.67
N SER A 345 13.38 -11.07 -0.71
CA SER A 345 14.81 -11.19 -0.99
C SER A 345 15.19 -12.56 -1.53
N MET A 346 14.49 -13.62 -1.11
CA MET A 346 14.71 -14.99 -1.60
C MET A 346 14.05 -15.28 -2.95
N VAL A 347 12.93 -14.61 -3.25
CA VAL A 347 12.19 -14.78 -4.51
C VAL A 347 13.00 -14.19 -5.68
N PRO A 348 13.18 -14.89 -6.83
CA PRO A 348 13.94 -14.37 -7.98
C PRO A 348 13.35 -13.11 -8.60
N THR A 349 12.03 -13.05 -8.81
CA THR A 349 11.38 -11.85 -9.34
C THR A 349 11.41 -10.72 -8.31
N LYS A 350 11.93 -9.55 -8.71
CA LYS A 350 12.14 -8.38 -7.86
C LYS A 350 11.31 -7.20 -8.32
N MET A 351 10.31 -6.81 -7.54
CA MET A 351 9.51 -5.59 -7.81
C MET A 351 9.48 -4.68 -6.59
N THR A 352 9.63 -3.38 -6.81
CA THR A 352 9.60 -2.38 -5.73
C THR A 352 8.31 -2.40 -4.91
N GLY A 353 7.18 -2.69 -5.56
CA GLY A 353 5.87 -2.77 -4.91
C GLY A 353 5.70 -3.92 -3.92
N TYR A 354 6.53 -4.96 -3.98
CA TYR A 354 6.37 -6.13 -3.11
C TYR A 354 6.49 -5.82 -1.62
N ILE A 355 7.31 -4.84 -1.25
CA ILE A 355 7.53 -4.45 0.15
C ILE A 355 6.58 -3.34 0.64
N ILE A 356 5.58 -2.96 -0.17
CA ILE A 356 4.63 -1.89 0.21
C ILE A 356 3.88 -2.21 1.52
N ILE A 357 3.64 -3.48 1.78
CA ILE A 357 3.00 -3.96 3.01
C ILE A 357 3.75 -3.53 4.29
N CYS A 358 5.06 -3.24 4.19
CA CYS A 358 5.89 -2.80 5.32
C CYS A 358 5.72 -1.31 5.64
N ALA A 359 5.09 -0.52 4.77
CA ALA A 359 5.03 0.94 4.87
C ALA A 359 4.65 1.46 6.27
N PRO A 360 3.53 1.01 6.90
CA PRO A 360 3.14 1.53 8.22
C PRO A 360 4.19 1.23 9.28
N ALA A 361 4.75 0.01 9.28
CA ALA A 361 5.78 -0.39 10.23
C ALA A 361 7.06 0.43 10.09
N VAL A 362 7.47 0.73 8.84
CA VAL A 362 8.64 1.58 8.54
C VAL A 362 8.41 3.00 9.07
N PHE A 363 7.26 3.61 8.81
CA PHE A 363 6.98 4.97 9.28
C PHE A 363 6.85 5.05 10.80
N ILE A 364 6.28 4.03 11.43
CA ILE A 364 6.24 3.95 12.89
C ILE A 364 7.67 3.80 13.45
N ALA A 365 8.51 2.95 12.87
CA ALA A 365 9.90 2.79 13.27
C ALA A 365 10.71 4.08 13.11
N MET A 366 10.55 4.79 11.99
CA MET A 366 11.17 6.10 11.76
C MET A 366 10.72 7.13 12.80
N ALA A 367 9.41 7.19 13.08
CA ALA A 367 8.86 8.12 14.07
C ALA A 367 9.37 7.83 15.49
N LEU A 368 9.41 6.56 15.90
CA LEU A 368 9.97 6.14 17.17
C LEU A 368 11.47 6.49 17.28
N PHE A 369 12.23 6.22 16.23
CA PHE A 369 13.65 6.54 16.18
C PHE A 369 13.91 8.04 16.32
N ILE A 370 13.21 8.86 15.57
CA ILE A 370 13.32 10.33 15.66
C ILE A 370 13.01 10.80 17.08
N GLN A 371 11.92 10.36 17.69
CA GLN A 371 11.55 10.74 19.05
C GLN A 371 12.61 10.29 20.05
N LYS A 372 13.15 9.10 19.91
CA LYS A 372 14.20 8.57 20.77
C LYS A 372 15.48 9.39 20.66
N MET A 373 15.90 9.75 19.45
CA MET A 373 17.11 10.57 19.22
C MET A 373 16.96 11.97 19.80
N VAL A 374 15.80 12.59 19.61
CA VAL A 374 15.50 13.90 20.20
C VAL A 374 15.50 13.86 21.73
N SER A 375 15.02 12.78 22.34
CA SER A 375 15.01 12.63 23.78
C SER A 375 16.41 12.32 24.37
N TYR A 376 17.24 11.59 23.62
CA TYR A 376 18.59 11.22 24.05
C TYR A 376 19.59 12.39 23.92
N SER A 377 19.57 13.07 22.80
CA SER A 377 20.43 14.23 22.54
C SER A 377 19.62 15.32 21.82
N PRO A 378 19.07 16.30 22.56
CA PRO A 378 18.14 17.29 21.99
C PRO A 378 18.68 18.02 20.78
N ASN A 379 19.97 18.38 20.76
CA ASN A 379 20.57 19.14 19.66
C ASN A 379 20.80 18.24 18.43
N TRP A 380 21.54 17.15 18.57
CA TRP A 380 21.83 16.22 17.47
C TRP A 380 20.58 15.48 17.01
N GLY A 381 19.69 15.12 17.93
CA GLY A 381 18.43 14.49 17.60
C GLY A 381 17.52 15.40 16.78
N LYS A 382 17.48 16.73 17.05
CA LYS A 382 16.76 17.69 16.20
C LYS A 382 17.39 17.82 14.81
N VAL A 383 18.73 17.87 14.72
CA VAL A 383 19.43 17.93 13.43
C VAL A 383 19.06 16.68 12.60
N LEU A 384 19.15 15.50 13.19
CA LEU A 384 18.80 14.25 12.52
C LEU A 384 17.30 14.21 12.11
N ALA A 385 16.41 14.69 12.98
CA ALA A 385 14.98 14.81 12.66
C ALA A 385 14.74 15.72 11.45
N VAL A 386 15.38 16.89 11.43
CA VAL A 386 15.28 17.85 10.31
C VAL A 386 15.82 17.24 9.02
N LEU A 387 16.95 16.51 9.06
CA LEU A 387 17.51 15.83 7.91
C LEU A 387 16.56 14.73 7.38
N MET A 388 16.07 13.86 8.25
CA MET A 388 15.14 12.79 7.84
C MET A 388 13.83 13.36 7.28
N LEU A 389 13.24 14.36 7.93
CA LEU A 389 12.02 15.00 7.46
C LEU A 389 12.25 15.77 6.16
N GLY A 390 13.36 16.47 6.06
CA GLY A 390 13.75 17.20 4.85
C GLY A 390 13.91 16.29 3.64
N LEU A 391 14.58 15.14 3.81
CA LEU A 391 14.69 14.11 2.76
C LEU A 391 13.31 13.54 2.38
N SER A 392 12.44 13.24 3.36
CA SER A 392 11.09 12.73 3.06
C SER A 392 10.25 13.78 2.30
N ILE A 393 10.36 15.06 2.65
CA ILE A 393 9.70 16.16 1.95
C ILE A 393 10.26 16.30 0.54
N ARG A 394 11.59 16.24 0.37
CA ARG A 394 12.24 16.26 -0.93
C ARG A 394 11.70 15.15 -1.84
N TYR A 395 11.65 13.91 -1.36
CA TYR A 395 11.09 12.79 -2.15
C TYR A 395 9.61 12.98 -2.48
N CYS A 396 8.82 13.53 -1.56
CA CYS A 396 7.45 13.91 -1.85
C CYS A 396 7.38 14.88 -3.04
N ILE A 397 8.16 15.98 -2.98
CA ILE A 397 8.18 17.02 -4.02
C ILE A 397 8.62 16.45 -5.37
N GLU A 398 9.67 15.64 -5.40
CA GLU A 398 10.19 15.03 -6.63
C GLU A 398 9.18 14.11 -7.30
N ARG A 399 8.35 13.40 -6.53
CA ARG A 399 7.41 12.40 -7.04
C ARG A 399 6.02 12.93 -7.34
N ILE A 400 5.61 14.05 -6.74
CA ILE A 400 4.34 14.72 -7.07
C ILE A 400 4.48 15.78 -8.17
N LYS A 401 5.72 16.11 -8.58
CA LYS A 401 5.95 17.08 -9.67
C LYS A 401 5.21 16.65 -10.94
N PRO A 402 4.82 17.63 -11.80
CA PRO A 402 4.13 17.30 -13.04
C PRO A 402 4.95 16.35 -13.90
N PHE A 403 4.27 15.44 -14.59
CA PHE A 403 4.92 14.70 -15.65
C PHE A 403 5.31 15.62 -16.79
N GLU A 404 6.44 15.37 -17.40
CA GLU A 404 6.72 15.83 -18.74
C GLU A 404 5.73 15.06 -19.65
N VAL A 405 4.78 15.75 -20.22
CA VAL A 405 3.82 15.16 -21.15
C VAL A 405 4.60 14.75 -22.39
N ASP A 406 4.60 13.46 -22.72
CA ASP A 406 5.12 12.98 -23.99
C ASP A 406 4.37 13.71 -25.11
N PRO A 407 5.06 14.41 -26.04
CA PRO A 407 4.41 15.10 -27.16
C PRO A 407 3.45 14.21 -27.94
N THR A 408 3.78 12.92 -28.10
CA THR A 408 2.93 11.95 -28.80
C THR A 408 1.62 11.65 -28.05
N GLN A 409 1.56 11.87 -26.75
CA GLN A 409 0.32 11.76 -25.95
C GLN A 409 -0.51 13.04 -26.05
N GLN A 410 0.13 14.19 -26.19
CA GLN A 410 -0.57 15.46 -26.37
C GLN A 410 -1.32 15.50 -27.71
N ASP A 411 -0.69 15.02 -28.78
CA ASP A 411 -1.32 14.91 -30.08
C ASP A 411 -2.59 14.05 -30.11
N LYS A 412 -2.63 13.01 -29.24
CA LYS A 412 -3.82 12.15 -29.09
C LYS A 412 -4.97 12.77 -28.30
N LEU A 413 -4.76 13.87 -27.61
CA LEU A 413 -5.84 14.62 -26.95
C LEU A 413 -6.45 15.68 -27.86
N GLU A 414 -5.73 16.10 -28.92
CA GLU A 414 -6.19 17.09 -29.86
C GLU A 414 -6.99 16.46 -31.02
N LEU A 415 -6.97 15.13 -31.15
CA LEU A 415 -7.77 14.32 -32.08
C LEU A 415 -9.06 13.79 -31.41
#